data_6dd5952e72b24c4a1c044732d29aaae0
#
_entry.id   6dd5952e72b24c4a1c044732d29aaae0
#
_cell.length_a   1.000
_cell.length_b   1.000
_cell.length_c   1.000
_cell.angle_alpha   90.00
_cell.angle_beta   90.00
_cell.angle_gamma   90.00
#
_symmetry.space_group_name_H-M   'P 1'
#
loop_
_entity.id
_entity.type
_entity.pdbx_description
1 polymer ?
#
loop_
_entity_poly.entity_id
_entity_poly.type
_entity_poly.pdbx_seq_one_letter_code
_entity_poly.pdbx_strand_id
1 'polypeptide(L)'
;MEVLENRSGDFISKEYIKQLKQSSNEAIATLVKENYNNSRTLIYILENLGYIPSTFNYQWIVDLLAYPNEDVRFWAVKNIGKLASDVFLDQLYKIATHDDSTKVRREAVSSIGRMRNNKSIPLMLEILSDPDPKIVCQAIRGLLVFKGDTIIDSTLKELVNHENEMVRSVIYKEYFAKNKNVRSALPHAETYSYLKNVVVNGDVRDVLKFVPDESIHLTFTSPPYYNARDYSIYPSYDAYLRFLEEVFCETYRVTKEGRFLIVNTSPVIVPRISRSHSSKRYPIPFDLHHFLVQMGWEFIDDIIWEKPEYSVKNRIGGFQQHRKPLAYKPNSITEYLMVYRKQTERLIDWNIHQYDSETINASKVKDGFETNNVWQICPKSDKIHSAVFPVELCQRIVEYYSYKGDLVFDPFGGSGTLGRTAKSLERSFFLTEKEPKYFEYMKTLQAKSNVFENGVTKFLSLEEFKNSVL
;
A
#
# COMPACT_ATOMS: atom_id res chain seq x y z
N MET A 1 21.60 -12.96 15.88
CA MET A 1 21.36 -14.42 15.99
C MET A 1 20.90 -14.71 17.42
N GLU A 2 19.62 -15.03 17.62
CA GLU A 2 19.20 -15.50 18.95
C GLU A 2 19.68 -16.92 19.13
N VAL A 3 20.46 -17.14 20.18
CA VAL A 3 20.99 -18.44 20.60
C VAL A 3 20.44 -18.67 22.00
N LEU A 4 19.80 -19.83 22.21
CA LEU A 4 19.25 -20.20 23.52
C LEU A 4 20.19 -21.22 24.20
N GLU A 5 20.40 -21.07 25.51
CA GLU A 5 21.13 -22.05 26.31
C GLU A 5 20.20 -23.22 26.70
N ASN A 6 20.69 -24.44 26.55
CA ASN A 6 20.08 -25.65 27.06
C ASN A 6 20.37 -25.80 28.57
N ARG A 7 19.64 -26.68 29.29
CA ARG A 7 19.92 -27.03 30.70
C ARG A 7 21.34 -27.63 30.93
N SER A 8 21.98 -28.17 29.89
CA SER A 8 23.35 -28.64 29.91
C SER A 8 24.38 -27.54 29.63
N GLY A 9 23.98 -26.29 29.38
CA GLY A 9 24.90 -25.19 29.02
C GLY A 9 25.27 -25.14 27.54
N ASP A 10 24.69 -26.01 26.71
CA ASP A 10 24.95 -26.01 25.26
C ASP A 10 24.00 -25.03 24.54
N PHE A 11 24.52 -24.40 23.50
CA PHE A 11 23.78 -23.43 22.71
C PHE A 11 22.89 -24.10 21.65
N ILE A 12 21.59 -23.88 21.71
CA ILE A 12 20.64 -24.32 20.68
C ILE A 12 20.56 -23.25 19.59
N SER A 13 21.19 -23.54 18.44
CA SER A 13 21.09 -22.70 17.25
C SER A 13 20.17 -23.34 16.20
N LYS A 14 19.76 -22.55 15.20
CA LYS A 14 19.01 -23.06 14.04
C LYS A 14 19.79 -24.13 13.27
N GLU A 15 21.09 -23.95 13.14
CA GLU A 15 22.02 -24.90 12.50
C GLU A 15 22.07 -26.20 13.28
N TYR A 16 22.12 -26.12 14.61
CA TYR A 16 22.14 -27.31 15.48
C TYR A 16 20.84 -28.12 15.33
N ILE A 17 19.65 -27.46 15.34
CA ILE A 17 18.35 -28.13 15.12
C ILE A 17 18.35 -28.81 13.74
N LYS A 18 18.88 -28.16 12.69
CA LYS A 18 18.96 -28.74 11.35
C LYS A 18 19.87 -29.95 11.30
N GLN A 19 21.01 -29.92 11.96
CA GLN A 19 21.95 -31.05 12.06
C GLN A 19 21.34 -32.23 12.82
N LEU A 20 20.71 -31.99 13.97
CA LEU A 20 20.01 -33.03 14.75
C LEU A 20 18.93 -33.72 13.92
N LYS A 21 18.13 -32.92 13.18
CA LYS A 21 17.08 -33.46 12.31
C LYS A 21 17.62 -34.35 11.18
N GLN A 22 18.82 -34.07 10.70
CA GLN A 22 19.51 -34.89 9.68
C GLN A 22 20.17 -36.14 10.25
N SER A 23 20.62 -36.07 11.50
CA SER A 23 21.32 -37.22 12.13
C SER A 23 20.34 -38.29 12.61
N SER A 24 19.26 -37.92 13.27
CA SER A 24 18.24 -38.85 13.78
C SER A 24 16.96 -38.13 14.17
N ASN A 25 15.81 -38.73 13.83
CA ASN A 25 14.51 -38.25 14.29
C ASN A 25 14.35 -38.28 15.82
N GLU A 26 15.03 -39.24 16.48
CA GLU A 26 15.00 -39.43 17.93
C GLU A 26 15.82 -38.36 18.66
N ALA A 27 16.89 -37.85 18.04
CA ALA A 27 17.70 -36.81 18.64
C ALA A 27 16.92 -35.53 18.94
N ILE A 28 16.04 -35.11 18.03
CA ILE A 28 15.13 -33.98 18.27
C ILE A 28 14.09 -34.30 19.36
N ALA A 29 13.52 -35.50 19.36
CA ALA A 29 12.57 -35.93 20.39
C ALA A 29 13.22 -35.89 21.78
N THR A 30 14.48 -36.34 21.89
CA THR A 30 15.26 -36.27 23.12
C THR A 30 15.48 -34.82 23.56
N LEU A 31 15.91 -33.93 22.65
CA LEU A 31 16.12 -32.52 22.94
C LEU A 31 14.83 -31.85 23.44
N VAL A 32 13.67 -32.16 22.85
CA VAL A 32 12.36 -31.67 23.28
C VAL A 32 12.01 -32.21 24.67
N LYS A 33 12.23 -33.51 24.94
CA LYS A 33 11.97 -34.13 26.23
C LYS A 33 12.81 -33.52 27.35
N GLU A 34 14.09 -33.26 27.10
CA GLU A 34 15.00 -32.62 28.07
C GLU A 34 14.54 -31.19 28.40
N ASN A 35 13.95 -30.50 27.44
CA ASN A 35 13.49 -29.12 27.58
C ASN A 35 11.97 -29.02 27.78
N TYR A 36 11.26 -30.09 28.11
CA TYR A 36 9.79 -30.12 28.17
C TYR A 36 9.20 -29.03 29.08
N ASN A 37 9.88 -28.69 30.17
CA ASN A 37 9.41 -27.65 31.12
C ASN A 37 9.86 -26.22 30.73
N ASN A 38 10.51 -26.03 29.58
CA ASN A 38 10.96 -24.73 29.10
C ASN A 38 10.22 -24.34 27.81
N SER A 39 9.09 -23.66 27.95
CA SER A 39 8.24 -23.23 26.84
C SER A 39 9.02 -22.40 25.80
N ARG A 40 9.93 -21.55 26.21
CA ARG A 40 10.73 -20.69 25.31
C ARG A 40 11.62 -21.53 24.39
N THR A 41 12.26 -22.53 24.96
CA THR A 41 13.11 -23.45 24.18
C THR A 41 12.27 -24.32 23.25
N LEU A 42 11.11 -24.82 23.71
CA LEU A 42 10.19 -25.59 22.86
C LEU A 42 9.68 -24.76 21.67
N ILE A 43 9.28 -23.52 21.91
CA ILE A 43 8.84 -22.60 20.85
C ILE A 43 9.96 -22.43 19.82
N TYR A 44 11.19 -22.15 20.26
CA TYR A 44 12.33 -21.97 19.38
C TYR A 44 12.63 -23.21 18.52
N ILE A 45 12.57 -24.41 19.13
CA ILE A 45 12.76 -25.68 18.41
C ILE A 45 11.66 -25.86 17.35
N LEU A 46 10.40 -25.72 17.73
CA LEU A 46 9.25 -25.89 16.84
C LEU A 46 9.25 -24.86 15.68
N GLU A 47 9.61 -23.62 15.95
CA GLU A 47 9.70 -22.55 14.96
C GLU A 47 10.77 -22.86 13.90
N ASN A 48 11.90 -23.42 14.33
CA ASN A 48 13.08 -23.67 13.49
C ASN A 48 13.15 -25.09 12.90
N LEU A 49 12.11 -25.92 13.08
CA LEU A 49 12.05 -27.26 12.49
C LEU A 49 12.12 -27.25 10.94
N GLY A 50 11.59 -26.19 10.30
CA GLY A 50 11.58 -26.07 8.83
C GLY A 50 10.70 -27.13 8.14
N TYR A 51 11.19 -27.69 7.03
CA TYR A 51 10.51 -28.79 6.32
C TYR A 51 10.57 -30.10 7.12
N ILE A 52 9.43 -30.81 7.18
CA ILE A 52 9.29 -32.09 7.88
C ILE A 52 8.96 -33.16 6.83
N PRO A 53 9.85 -34.13 6.60
CA PRO A 53 9.58 -35.24 5.67
C PRO A 53 8.52 -36.18 6.23
N SER A 54 7.83 -36.92 5.37
CA SER A 54 6.75 -37.88 5.76
C SER A 54 7.27 -39.04 6.63
N THR A 55 8.56 -39.34 6.57
CA THR A 55 9.24 -40.37 7.38
C THR A 55 9.67 -39.90 8.76
N PHE A 56 9.41 -38.62 9.08
CA PHE A 56 9.79 -38.02 10.35
C PHE A 56 8.94 -38.56 11.50
N ASN A 57 9.57 -38.95 12.63
CA ASN A 57 8.80 -39.28 13.83
C ASN A 57 8.19 -38.02 14.45
N TYR A 58 6.88 -37.86 14.27
CA TYR A 58 6.10 -36.69 14.69
C TYR A 58 5.38 -36.88 16.02
N GLN A 59 5.45 -38.05 16.66
CA GLN A 59 4.63 -38.35 17.87
C GLN A 59 4.86 -37.30 18.96
N TRP A 60 6.07 -36.90 19.21
CA TRP A 60 6.39 -35.87 20.19
C TRP A 60 5.77 -34.49 19.87
N ILE A 61 5.52 -34.15 18.58
CA ILE A 61 4.80 -32.93 18.20
C ILE A 61 3.31 -33.10 18.56
N VAL A 62 2.73 -34.27 18.36
CA VAL A 62 1.36 -34.58 18.73
C VAL A 62 1.18 -34.42 20.24
N ASP A 63 2.13 -34.88 21.05
CA ASP A 63 2.09 -34.74 22.51
C ASP A 63 2.09 -33.27 22.96
N LEU A 64 2.71 -32.38 22.18
CA LEU A 64 2.72 -30.94 22.44
C LEU A 64 1.45 -30.20 22.03
N LEU A 65 0.51 -30.84 21.34
CA LEU A 65 -0.79 -30.25 21.00
C LEU A 65 -1.68 -29.96 22.25
N ALA A 66 -1.43 -30.64 23.35
CA ALA A 66 -2.12 -30.43 24.62
C ALA A 66 -1.23 -29.68 25.66
N TYR A 67 -0.15 -29.06 25.22
CA TYR A 67 0.77 -28.35 26.11
C TYR A 67 0.13 -27.11 26.75
N PRO A 68 0.41 -26.78 28.04
CA PRO A 68 -0.25 -25.65 28.71
C PRO A 68 -0.05 -24.30 28.04
N ASN A 69 1.14 -24.02 27.51
CA ASN A 69 1.46 -22.77 26.83
C ASN A 69 0.89 -22.75 25.41
N GLU A 70 0.10 -21.71 25.09
CA GLU A 70 -0.58 -21.58 23.79
C GLU A 70 0.40 -21.43 22.59
N ASP A 71 1.56 -20.79 22.78
CA ASP A 71 2.55 -20.64 21.71
C ASP A 71 3.20 -21.97 21.34
N VAL A 72 3.40 -22.85 22.31
CA VAL A 72 3.86 -24.23 22.06
C VAL A 72 2.79 -24.97 21.27
N ARG A 73 1.52 -24.92 21.67
CA ARG A 73 0.41 -25.55 20.93
C ARG A 73 0.29 -24.98 19.51
N PHE A 74 0.38 -23.67 19.36
CA PHE A 74 0.35 -23.01 18.05
C PHE A 74 1.43 -23.55 17.10
N TRP A 75 2.66 -23.61 17.54
CA TRP A 75 3.76 -24.12 16.73
C TRP A 75 3.67 -25.63 16.49
N ALA A 76 3.14 -26.41 17.47
CA ALA A 76 2.87 -27.82 17.28
C ALA A 76 1.82 -28.04 16.19
N VAL A 77 0.69 -27.35 16.26
CA VAL A 77 -0.39 -27.37 15.23
C VAL A 77 0.16 -27.01 13.86
N LYS A 78 0.96 -25.94 13.77
CA LYS A 78 1.55 -25.50 12.52
C LYS A 78 2.48 -26.54 11.90
N ASN A 79 3.25 -27.25 12.72
CA ASN A 79 4.15 -28.30 12.24
C ASN A 79 3.39 -29.57 11.83
N ILE A 80 2.33 -29.96 12.57
CA ILE A 80 1.42 -31.04 12.14
C ILE A 80 0.77 -30.70 10.79
N GLY A 81 0.34 -29.45 10.60
CA GLY A 81 -0.20 -28.98 9.31
C GLY A 81 0.77 -29.09 8.13
N LYS A 82 2.10 -29.02 8.35
CA LYS A 82 3.12 -29.22 7.31
C LYS A 82 3.22 -30.67 6.83
N LEU A 83 2.82 -31.64 7.65
CA LEU A 83 2.80 -33.05 7.29
C LEU A 83 1.73 -33.37 6.25
N ALA A 84 0.71 -32.52 6.14
CA ALA A 84 -0.40 -32.60 5.19
C ALA A 84 -1.11 -33.99 5.16
N SER A 85 -1.09 -34.72 6.29
CA SER A 85 -1.67 -36.06 6.42
C SER A 85 -3.05 -36.00 7.01
N ASP A 86 -4.02 -36.68 6.36
CA ASP A 86 -5.42 -36.72 6.79
C ASP A 86 -5.64 -37.48 8.13
N VAL A 87 -4.64 -38.25 8.57
CA VAL A 87 -4.63 -38.89 9.90
C VAL A 87 -4.84 -37.86 11.04
N PHE A 88 -4.45 -36.61 10.83
CA PHE A 88 -4.56 -35.56 11.85
C PHE A 88 -5.85 -34.73 11.74
N LEU A 89 -6.71 -34.98 10.76
CA LEU A 89 -7.90 -34.14 10.53
C LEU A 89 -8.79 -34.02 11.75
N ASP A 90 -9.16 -35.13 12.36
CA ASP A 90 -10.07 -35.14 13.53
C ASP A 90 -9.44 -34.42 14.74
N GLN A 91 -8.13 -34.61 14.94
CA GLN A 91 -7.41 -33.96 16.02
C GLN A 91 -7.30 -32.45 15.79
N LEU A 92 -6.95 -32.01 14.56
CA LEU A 92 -6.91 -30.60 14.21
C LEU A 92 -8.30 -29.95 14.27
N TYR A 93 -9.36 -30.67 13.85
CA TYR A 93 -10.71 -30.16 13.95
C TYR A 93 -11.13 -29.98 15.43
N LYS A 94 -10.82 -30.93 16.32
CA LYS A 94 -11.04 -30.77 17.75
C LYS A 94 -10.33 -29.53 18.32
N ILE A 95 -9.11 -29.30 17.92
CA ILE A 95 -8.36 -28.10 18.34
C ILE A 95 -8.99 -26.82 17.73
N ALA A 96 -9.36 -26.85 16.45
CA ALA A 96 -10.00 -25.72 15.76
C ALA A 96 -11.29 -25.26 16.43
N THR A 97 -12.03 -26.18 17.06
CA THR A 97 -13.34 -25.91 17.66
C THR A 97 -13.30 -25.70 19.18
N HIS A 98 -12.32 -26.29 19.90
CA HIS A 98 -12.34 -26.35 21.36
C HIS A 98 -11.08 -25.78 22.05
N ASP A 99 -10.02 -25.40 21.35
CA ASP A 99 -8.87 -24.81 22.02
C ASP A 99 -9.24 -23.45 22.62
N ASP A 100 -8.81 -23.17 23.84
CA ASP A 100 -9.07 -21.90 24.54
C ASP A 100 -8.45 -20.70 23.83
N SER A 101 -7.34 -20.92 23.11
CA SER A 101 -6.65 -19.89 22.38
C SER A 101 -7.17 -19.73 20.95
N THR A 102 -7.77 -18.59 20.64
CA THR A 102 -8.21 -18.23 19.30
C THR A 102 -7.06 -18.31 18.28
N LYS A 103 -5.83 -17.99 18.70
CA LYS A 103 -4.62 -18.09 17.87
C LYS A 103 -4.35 -19.53 17.43
N VAL A 104 -4.49 -20.47 18.36
CA VAL A 104 -4.29 -21.91 18.10
C VAL A 104 -5.42 -22.43 17.21
N ARG A 105 -6.68 -22.06 17.49
CA ARG A 105 -7.84 -22.44 16.66
C ARG A 105 -7.66 -21.98 15.20
N ARG A 106 -7.26 -20.72 14.98
CA ARG A 106 -7.01 -20.19 13.63
C ARG A 106 -5.92 -20.96 12.88
N GLU A 107 -4.84 -21.33 13.56
CA GLU A 107 -3.79 -22.11 12.92
C GLU A 107 -4.24 -23.54 12.61
N ALA A 108 -5.07 -24.13 13.46
CA ALA A 108 -5.67 -25.45 13.21
C ALA A 108 -6.54 -25.44 11.94
N VAL A 109 -7.42 -24.45 11.78
CA VAL A 109 -8.22 -24.28 10.55
C VAL A 109 -7.34 -24.06 9.32
N SER A 110 -6.32 -23.21 9.45
CA SER A 110 -5.35 -22.98 8.38
C SER A 110 -4.61 -24.26 7.99
N SER A 111 -4.27 -25.10 8.96
CA SER A 111 -3.61 -26.39 8.74
C SER A 111 -4.51 -27.40 8.04
N ILE A 112 -5.79 -27.48 8.42
CA ILE A 112 -6.82 -28.29 7.75
C ILE A 112 -6.96 -27.85 6.28
N GLY A 113 -7.06 -26.54 6.00
CA GLY A 113 -7.19 -26.00 4.65
C GLY A 113 -5.99 -26.29 3.75
N ARG A 114 -4.77 -26.30 4.33
CA ARG A 114 -3.53 -26.62 3.58
C ARG A 114 -3.46 -28.09 3.12
N MET A 115 -4.18 -28.99 3.76
CA MET A 115 -4.21 -30.41 3.37
C MET A 115 -4.87 -30.64 2.01
N ARG A 116 -5.76 -29.73 1.56
CA ARG A 116 -6.48 -29.80 0.28
C ARG A 116 -7.16 -31.15 0.05
N ASN A 117 -7.70 -31.75 1.10
CA ASN A 117 -8.31 -33.06 1.09
C ASN A 117 -9.83 -32.94 1.18
N ASN A 118 -10.57 -33.64 0.31
CA ASN A 118 -12.04 -33.63 0.32
C ASN A 118 -12.65 -34.00 1.66
N LYS A 119 -11.99 -34.84 2.45
CA LYS A 119 -12.41 -35.18 3.82
C LYS A 119 -12.47 -33.97 4.75
N SER A 120 -11.73 -32.91 4.45
CA SER A 120 -11.76 -31.68 5.25
C SER A 120 -12.96 -30.76 4.96
N ILE A 121 -13.66 -30.97 3.85
CA ILE A 121 -14.77 -30.12 3.41
C ILE A 121 -15.88 -30.05 4.46
N PRO A 122 -16.47 -31.19 4.95
CA PRO A 122 -17.54 -31.14 5.95
C PRO A 122 -17.11 -30.37 7.21
N LEU A 123 -15.88 -30.59 7.68
CA LEU A 123 -15.34 -29.98 8.89
C LEU A 123 -15.19 -28.47 8.70
N MET A 124 -14.70 -28.03 7.53
CA MET A 124 -14.57 -26.59 7.23
C MET A 124 -15.92 -25.90 7.04
N LEU A 125 -16.94 -26.60 6.51
CA LEU A 125 -18.29 -26.07 6.40
C LEU A 125 -18.91 -25.82 7.78
N GLU A 126 -18.70 -26.71 8.76
CA GLU A 126 -19.13 -26.50 10.14
C GLU A 126 -18.44 -25.29 10.80
N ILE A 127 -17.16 -25.10 10.53
CA ILE A 127 -16.37 -23.98 11.08
C ILE A 127 -16.86 -22.60 10.53
N LEU A 128 -17.62 -22.55 9.44
CA LEU A 128 -18.20 -21.29 8.96
C LEU A 128 -19.15 -20.63 9.96
N SER A 129 -19.63 -21.36 10.95
CA SER A 129 -20.49 -20.87 12.04
C SER A 129 -19.68 -20.36 13.26
N ASP A 130 -18.36 -20.32 13.20
CA ASP A 130 -17.53 -19.88 14.33
C ASP A 130 -17.77 -18.39 14.63
N PRO A 131 -17.86 -17.97 15.91
CA PRO A 131 -18.07 -16.58 16.28
C PRO A 131 -16.88 -15.66 15.93
N ASP A 132 -15.68 -16.20 15.70
CA ASP A 132 -14.52 -15.40 15.28
C ASP A 132 -14.46 -15.27 13.75
N PRO A 133 -14.67 -14.07 13.18
CA PRO A 133 -14.66 -13.86 11.74
C PRO A 133 -13.32 -14.19 11.08
N LYS A 134 -12.21 -14.16 11.81
CA LYS A 134 -10.90 -14.56 11.28
C LYS A 134 -10.79 -16.08 11.12
N ILE A 135 -11.45 -16.86 12.00
CA ILE A 135 -11.58 -18.31 11.87
C ILE A 135 -12.46 -18.63 10.64
N VAL A 136 -13.61 -17.96 10.52
CA VAL A 136 -14.49 -18.09 9.36
C VAL A 136 -13.74 -17.79 8.05
N CYS A 137 -12.96 -16.70 8.00
CA CYS A 137 -12.14 -16.37 6.83
C CYS A 137 -11.08 -17.44 6.51
N GLN A 138 -10.51 -18.12 7.50
CA GLN A 138 -9.59 -19.23 7.26
C GLN A 138 -10.31 -20.46 6.68
N ALA A 139 -11.50 -20.78 7.18
CA ALA A 139 -12.34 -21.84 6.63
C ALA A 139 -12.75 -21.54 5.18
N ILE A 140 -13.21 -20.31 4.89
CA ILE A 140 -13.51 -19.84 3.53
C ILE A 140 -12.30 -20.05 2.63
N ARG A 141 -11.11 -19.61 3.04
CA ARG A 141 -9.86 -19.77 2.26
C ARG A 141 -9.56 -21.24 1.96
N GLY A 142 -9.77 -22.13 2.92
CA GLY A 142 -9.61 -23.57 2.72
C GLY A 142 -10.63 -24.15 1.74
N LEU A 143 -11.89 -23.71 1.82
CA LEU A 143 -12.98 -24.15 0.94
C LEU A 143 -12.84 -23.62 -0.49
N LEU A 144 -12.30 -22.42 -0.68
CA LEU A 144 -12.07 -21.83 -2.01
C LEU A 144 -11.11 -22.63 -2.89
N VAL A 145 -10.31 -23.54 -2.31
CA VAL A 145 -9.50 -24.50 -3.08
C VAL A 145 -10.39 -25.44 -3.91
N PHE A 146 -11.62 -25.66 -3.45
CA PHE A 146 -12.64 -26.51 -4.08
C PHE A 146 -13.72 -25.70 -4.81
N LYS A 147 -13.43 -24.42 -5.12
CA LYS A 147 -14.37 -23.55 -5.86
C LYS A 147 -14.81 -24.20 -7.17
N GLY A 148 -16.10 -24.19 -7.45
CA GLY A 148 -16.74 -24.92 -8.56
C GLY A 148 -17.56 -26.11 -8.06
N ASP A 149 -17.39 -26.56 -6.82
CA ASP A 149 -18.32 -27.49 -6.18
C ASP A 149 -19.63 -26.77 -5.84
N THR A 150 -20.76 -27.35 -6.24
CA THR A 150 -22.07 -26.71 -6.11
C THR A 150 -22.49 -26.47 -4.66
N ILE A 151 -22.16 -27.39 -3.75
CA ILE A 151 -22.50 -27.28 -2.34
C ILE A 151 -21.65 -26.20 -1.69
N ILE A 152 -20.34 -26.24 -1.92
CA ILE A 152 -19.41 -25.24 -1.37
C ILE A 152 -19.77 -23.85 -1.90
N ASP A 153 -19.95 -23.70 -3.21
CA ASP A 153 -20.25 -22.40 -3.81
C ASP A 153 -21.59 -21.83 -3.34
N SER A 154 -22.62 -22.66 -3.14
CA SER A 154 -23.90 -22.20 -2.60
C SER A 154 -23.77 -21.74 -1.16
N THR A 155 -23.13 -22.54 -0.30
CA THR A 155 -22.94 -22.21 1.12
C THR A 155 -22.09 -20.95 1.30
N LEU A 156 -20.99 -20.81 0.54
CA LEU A 156 -20.15 -19.61 0.62
C LEU A 156 -20.88 -18.35 0.15
N LYS A 157 -21.71 -18.43 -0.91
CA LYS A 157 -22.51 -17.30 -1.39
C LYS A 157 -23.52 -16.77 -0.37
N GLU A 158 -24.05 -17.61 0.49
CA GLU A 158 -24.96 -17.19 1.57
C GLU A 158 -24.28 -16.21 2.54
N LEU A 159 -22.96 -16.33 2.73
CA LEU A 159 -22.18 -15.46 3.61
C LEU A 159 -22.01 -14.01 3.07
N VAL A 160 -22.57 -13.69 1.90
CA VAL A 160 -22.58 -12.28 1.39
C VAL A 160 -23.31 -11.34 2.34
N ASN A 161 -24.21 -11.85 3.16
CA ASN A 161 -24.96 -11.10 4.17
C ASN A 161 -24.44 -11.30 5.60
N HIS A 162 -23.25 -11.88 5.76
CA HIS A 162 -22.64 -12.11 7.07
C HIS A 162 -22.50 -10.79 7.83
N GLU A 163 -22.68 -10.79 9.16
CA GLU A 163 -22.62 -9.58 9.99
C GLU A 163 -21.25 -8.88 9.95
N ASN A 164 -20.18 -9.63 9.80
CA ASN A 164 -18.82 -9.10 9.75
C ASN A 164 -18.41 -8.70 8.33
N GLU A 165 -17.96 -7.46 8.18
CA GLU A 165 -17.55 -6.86 6.89
C GLU A 165 -16.40 -7.63 6.20
N MET A 166 -15.44 -8.13 6.96
CA MET A 166 -14.29 -8.86 6.41
C MET A 166 -14.75 -10.15 5.69
N VAL A 167 -15.70 -10.88 6.29
CA VAL A 167 -16.29 -12.08 5.67
C VAL A 167 -17.05 -11.69 4.41
N ARG A 168 -17.94 -10.68 4.49
CA ARG A 168 -18.67 -10.18 3.31
C ARG A 168 -17.75 -9.79 2.17
N SER A 169 -16.68 -9.06 2.48
CA SER A 169 -15.72 -8.58 1.48
C SER A 169 -15.04 -9.73 0.71
N VAL A 170 -14.64 -10.79 1.43
CA VAL A 170 -14.04 -11.98 0.80
C VAL A 170 -15.05 -12.64 -0.15
N ILE A 171 -16.27 -12.86 0.33
CA ILE A 171 -17.32 -13.51 -0.47
C ILE A 171 -17.73 -12.68 -1.67
N TYR A 172 -17.92 -11.36 -1.46
CA TYR A 172 -18.23 -10.46 -2.56
C TYR A 172 -17.15 -10.50 -3.66
N LYS A 173 -15.90 -10.42 -3.26
CA LYS A 173 -14.75 -10.49 -4.18
C LYS A 173 -14.72 -11.79 -4.97
N GLU A 174 -14.97 -12.92 -4.31
CA GLU A 174 -14.84 -14.23 -4.92
C GLU A 174 -16.02 -14.61 -5.85
N TYR A 175 -17.24 -14.14 -5.56
CA TYR A 175 -18.44 -14.60 -6.24
C TYR A 175 -19.27 -13.52 -6.92
N PHE A 176 -19.18 -12.27 -6.49
CA PHE A 176 -20.07 -11.19 -6.95
C PHE A 176 -19.34 -10.02 -7.59
N ALA A 177 -18.04 -9.88 -7.40
CA ALA A 177 -17.27 -8.85 -8.08
C ALA A 177 -17.37 -9.04 -9.59
N LYS A 178 -18.06 -8.11 -10.25
CA LYS A 178 -18.08 -8.06 -11.72
C LYS A 178 -16.72 -7.53 -12.15
N ASN A 179 -15.95 -8.32 -12.85
CA ASN A 179 -14.85 -7.80 -13.65
C ASN A 179 -15.45 -6.79 -14.64
N LYS A 180 -15.48 -5.52 -14.28
CA LYS A 180 -15.66 -4.44 -15.24
C LYS A 180 -14.40 -4.45 -16.09
N ASN A 181 -14.37 -5.29 -17.12
CA ASN A 181 -13.40 -5.19 -18.16
C ASN A 181 -13.68 -3.89 -18.94
N VAL A 182 -13.35 -2.74 -18.37
CA VAL A 182 -13.07 -1.55 -19.15
C VAL A 182 -11.79 -1.91 -19.89
N ARG A 183 -11.94 -2.40 -21.12
CA ARG A 183 -10.79 -2.68 -21.97
C ARG A 183 -10.19 -1.33 -22.33
N SER A 184 -9.09 -0.98 -21.69
CA SER A 184 -8.21 0.06 -22.21
C SER A 184 -7.94 -0.25 -23.68
N ALA A 185 -8.00 0.76 -24.54
CA ALA A 185 -7.71 0.60 -25.97
C ALA A 185 -6.24 0.23 -26.22
N LEU A 186 -5.36 0.41 -25.24
CA LEU A 186 -3.93 0.13 -25.28
C LEU A 186 -3.53 -0.90 -24.21
N PRO A 187 -2.45 -1.67 -24.43
CA PRO A 187 -1.82 -2.49 -23.41
C PRO A 187 -1.54 -1.70 -22.13
N HIS A 188 -1.57 -2.37 -20.97
CA HIS A 188 -1.44 -1.70 -19.68
C HIS A 188 -0.11 -0.96 -19.51
N ALA A 189 0.99 -1.46 -20.09
CA ALA A 189 2.31 -0.82 -20.04
C ALA A 189 2.48 0.34 -21.06
N GLU A 190 1.48 0.57 -21.93
CA GLU A 190 1.58 1.59 -22.98
C GLU A 190 0.71 2.80 -22.67
N THR A 191 1.04 3.92 -23.28
CA THR A 191 0.23 5.15 -23.27
C THR A 191 0.23 5.84 -24.63
N TYR A 192 -0.68 6.77 -24.81
CA TYR A 192 -0.82 7.53 -26.04
C TYR A 192 0.39 8.43 -26.29
N SER A 193 0.91 8.39 -27.51
CA SER A 193 2.13 9.14 -27.89
C SER A 193 1.96 10.67 -27.76
N TYR A 194 0.76 11.20 -27.99
CA TYR A 194 0.47 12.62 -27.89
C TYR A 194 0.43 13.14 -26.43
N LEU A 195 0.39 12.25 -25.43
CA LEU A 195 0.49 12.61 -24.01
C LEU A 195 1.94 12.61 -23.49
N LYS A 196 2.87 12.02 -24.25
CA LYS A 196 4.26 11.86 -23.78
C LYS A 196 5.05 13.17 -23.88
N ASN A 197 5.60 13.60 -22.75
CA ASN A 197 6.43 14.81 -22.60
C ASN A 197 5.69 16.08 -23.05
N VAL A 198 4.48 16.27 -22.55
CA VAL A 198 3.60 17.38 -22.90
C VAL A 198 3.26 18.20 -21.66
N VAL A 199 3.28 19.51 -21.81
CA VAL A 199 2.76 20.50 -20.84
C VAL A 199 1.63 21.26 -21.52
N VAL A 200 0.45 21.31 -20.89
CA VAL A 200 -0.72 22.03 -21.41
C VAL A 200 -1.03 23.23 -20.52
N ASN A 201 -1.10 24.42 -21.12
CA ASN A 201 -1.63 25.60 -20.42
C ASN A 201 -3.15 25.59 -20.43
N GLY A 202 -3.77 25.30 -19.29
CA GLY A 202 -5.21 25.23 -19.14
C GLY A 202 -5.66 24.72 -17.78
N ASP A 203 -6.94 24.89 -17.50
CA ASP A 203 -7.54 24.26 -16.33
C ASP A 203 -7.56 22.73 -16.52
N VAL A 204 -7.04 22.01 -15.56
CA VAL A 204 -6.93 20.53 -15.63
C VAL A 204 -8.27 19.86 -15.96
N ARG A 205 -9.40 20.40 -15.45
CA ARG A 205 -10.74 19.87 -15.68
C ARG A 205 -11.15 19.96 -17.15
N ASP A 206 -10.65 20.95 -17.87
CA ASP A 206 -10.90 21.10 -19.30
C ASP A 206 -9.94 20.26 -20.13
N VAL A 207 -8.69 20.18 -19.73
CA VAL A 207 -7.68 19.37 -20.41
C VAL A 207 -8.01 17.88 -20.34
N LEU A 208 -8.38 17.37 -19.17
CA LEU A 208 -8.63 15.93 -18.99
C LEU A 208 -9.84 15.42 -19.80
N LYS A 209 -10.75 16.27 -20.24
CA LYS A 209 -11.86 15.89 -21.16
C LYS A 209 -11.35 15.30 -22.49
N PHE A 210 -10.11 15.60 -22.88
CA PHE A 210 -9.46 15.12 -24.10
C PHE A 210 -8.45 13.98 -23.86
N VAL A 211 -8.32 13.54 -22.59
CA VAL A 211 -7.48 12.40 -22.22
C VAL A 211 -8.34 11.16 -22.09
N PRO A 212 -8.04 10.08 -22.83
CA PRO A 212 -8.81 8.84 -22.76
C PRO A 212 -8.73 8.20 -21.37
N ASP A 213 -9.73 7.37 -21.07
CA ASP A 213 -9.74 6.52 -19.89
C ASP A 213 -8.48 5.65 -19.84
N GLU A 214 -7.99 5.35 -18.64
CA GLU A 214 -6.89 4.40 -18.46
C GLU A 214 -5.61 4.73 -19.25
N SER A 215 -5.21 6.03 -19.27
CA SER A 215 -4.03 6.52 -20.02
C SER A 215 -2.82 6.74 -19.13
N ILE A 216 -2.99 6.99 -17.83
CA ILE A 216 -1.96 7.47 -16.90
C ILE A 216 -1.56 6.37 -15.92
N HIS A 217 -0.23 6.20 -15.73
CA HIS A 217 0.31 5.18 -14.85
C HIS A 217 0.51 5.68 -13.41
N LEU A 218 0.96 6.91 -13.22
CA LEU A 218 1.21 7.50 -11.92
C LEU A 218 0.78 8.96 -11.92
N THR A 219 -0.03 9.35 -10.95
CA THR A 219 -0.25 10.77 -10.64
C THR A 219 0.44 11.11 -9.34
N PHE A 220 1.33 12.11 -9.37
CA PHE A 220 1.89 12.73 -8.17
C PHE A 220 1.68 14.23 -8.23
N THR A 221 1.07 14.80 -7.19
CA THR A 221 0.68 16.20 -7.20
C THR A 221 0.62 16.81 -5.81
N SER A 222 0.78 18.13 -5.76
CA SER A 222 0.42 18.97 -4.62
C SER A 222 -0.62 20.00 -5.07
N PRO A 223 -1.89 19.81 -4.76
CA PRO A 223 -2.94 20.75 -5.16
C PRO A 223 -2.71 22.12 -4.52
N PRO A 224 -3.23 23.21 -5.12
CA PRO A 224 -3.16 24.53 -4.50
C PRO A 224 -3.83 24.50 -3.13
N TYR A 225 -3.17 25.01 -2.10
CA TYR A 225 -3.69 24.98 -0.72
C TYR A 225 -4.70 26.10 -0.48
N TYR A 226 -5.79 25.77 0.19
CA TYR A 226 -6.91 26.68 0.48
C TYR A 226 -6.43 28.02 1.05
N ASN A 227 -6.68 29.12 0.31
CA ASN A 227 -6.37 30.49 0.69
C ASN A 227 -4.93 30.71 1.19
N ALA A 228 -3.98 29.88 0.77
CA ALA A 228 -2.59 29.98 1.19
C ALA A 228 -1.74 30.88 0.27
N ARG A 229 -2.22 31.14 -0.95
CA ARG A 229 -1.55 31.93 -1.99
C ARG A 229 -2.56 32.74 -2.80
N ASP A 230 -2.11 33.77 -3.48
CA ASP A 230 -2.96 34.66 -4.28
C ASP A 230 -3.72 33.93 -5.42
N TYR A 231 -3.11 32.87 -5.95
CA TYR A 231 -3.72 32.03 -6.99
C TYR A 231 -4.63 30.91 -6.45
N SER A 232 -4.77 30.78 -5.14
CA SER A 232 -5.54 29.71 -4.48
C SER A 232 -6.65 30.27 -3.57
N ILE A 233 -7.28 31.37 -3.98
CA ILE A 233 -8.39 32.01 -3.27
C ILE A 233 -9.71 31.38 -3.74
N TYR A 234 -10.44 30.80 -2.80
CA TYR A 234 -11.74 30.18 -3.03
C TYR A 234 -12.83 30.86 -2.20
N PRO A 235 -14.07 30.91 -2.68
CA PRO A 235 -15.19 31.57 -1.96
C PRO A 235 -15.48 30.93 -0.60
N SER A 236 -15.29 29.62 -0.48
CA SER A 236 -15.46 28.84 0.75
C SER A 236 -14.59 27.61 0.75
N TYR A 237 -14.42 27.00 1.92
CA TYR A 237 -13.70 25.73 2.05
C TYR A 237 -14.41 24.60 1.29
N ASP A 238 -15.74 24.57 1.32
CA ASP A 238 -16.53 23.59 0.57
C ASP A 238 -16.37 23.77 -0.96
N ALA A 239 -16.26 25.03 -1.43
CA ALA A 239 -15.98 25.28 -2.85
C ALA A 239 -14.59 24.78 -3.26
N TYR A 240 -13.62 24.91 -2.37
CA TYR A 240 -12.27 24.36 -2.57
C TYR A 240 -12.29 22.83 -2.62
N LEU A 241 -12.97 22.18 -1.67
CA LEU A 241 -13.07 20.73 -1.65
C LEU A 241 -13.79 20.18 -2.89
N ARG A 242 -14.89 20.82 -3.33
CA ARG A 242 -15.57 20.45 -4.58
C ARG A 242 -14.68 20.60 -5.81
N PHE A 243 -13.86 21.65 -5.88
CA PHE A 243 -12.87 21.79 -6.95
C PHE A 243 -11.89 20.61 -6.97
N LEU A 244 -11.37 20.19 -5.81
CA LEU A 244 -10.50 19.04 -5.72
C LEU A 244 -11.21 17.73 -6.09
N GLU A 245 -12.47 17.59 -5.68
CA GLU A 245 -13.31 16.44 -6.02
C GLU A 245 -13.46 16.30 -7.55
N GLU A 246 -13.78 17.38 -8.26
CA GLU A 246 -13.87 17.40 -9.71
C GLU A 246 -12.56 16.97 -10.38
N VAL A 247 -11.43 17.51 -9.92
CA VAL A 247 -10.11 17.18 -10.46
C VAL A 247 -9.77 15.71 -10.23
N PHE A 248 -9.98 15.19 -9.01
CA PHE A 248 -9.62 13.83 -8.69
C PHE A 248 -10.60 12.78 -9.24
N CYS A 249 -11.84 13.14 -9.53
CA CYS A 249 -12.77 12.31 -10.27
C CYS A 249 -12.27 12.06 -11.71
N GLU A 250 -11.86 13.11 -12.41
CA GLU A 250 -11.26 12.97 -13.74
C GLU A 250 -9.90 12.25 -13.68
N THR A 251 -9.11 12.52 -12.65
CA THR A 251 -7.84 11.79 -12.43
C THR A 251 -8.10 10.29 -12.24
N TYR A 252 -9.16 9.92 -11.51
CA TYR A 252 -9.55 8.51 -11.37
C TYR A 252 -9.89 7.87 -12.71
N ARG A 253 -10.66 8.55 -13.54
CA ARG A 253 -11.05 8.05 -14.86
C ARG A 253 -9.83 7.77 -15.75
N VAL A 254 -8.90 8.73 -15.82
CA VAL A 254 -7.73 8.62 -16.70
C VAL A 254 -6.61 7.74 -16.15
N THR A 255 -6.62 7.41 -14.86
CA THR A 255 -5.62 6.51 -14.25
C THR A 255 -5.92 5.07 -14.64
N LYS A 256 -4.89 4.31 -15.00
CA LYS A 256 -4.97 2.90 -15.34
C LYS A 256 -5.37 2.04 -14.14
N GLU A 257 -6.05 0.92 -14.38
CA GLU A 257 -6.46 -0.05 -13.36
C GLU A 257 -5.28 -0.43 -12.45
N GLY A 258 -5.49 -0.34 -11.13
CA GLY A 258 -4.50 -0.74 -10.13
C GLY A 258 -3.25 0.16 -10.04
N ARG A 259 -3.25 1.33 -10.71
CA ARG A 259 -2.15 2.30 -10.67
C ARG A 259 -2.40 3.39 -9.64
N PHE A 260 -1.42 4.26 -9.41
CA PHE A 260 -1.33 5.04 -8.20
C PHE A 260 -1.62 6.52 -8.39
N LEU A 261 -2.26 7.11 -7.38
CA LEU A 261 -2.35 8.54 -7.11
C LEU A 261 -1.63 8.83 -5.80
N ILE A 262 -0.72 9.79 -5.79
CA ILE A 262 -0.05 10.28 -4.58
C ILE A 262 -0.32 11.77 -4.45
N VAL A 263 -0.90 12.17 -3.31
CA VAL A 263 -1.25 13.57 -3.06
C VAL A 263 -0.41 14.11 -1.92
N ASN A 264 0.44 15.10 -2.22
CA ASN A 264 1.15 15.87 -1.20
C ASN A 264 0.22 16.95 -0.66
N THR A 265 -0.07 16.92 0.63
CA THR A 265 -0.96 17.87 1.27
C THR A 265 -0.66 18.05 2.76
N SER A 266 -1.13 19.12 3.35
CA SER A 266 -1.02 19.36 4.79
C SER A 266 -2.21 20.19 5.30
N PRO A 267 -2.51 20.15 6.61
CA PRO A 267 -3.45 21.09 7.20
C PRO A 267 -2.98 22.53 7.03
N VAL A 268 -3.87 23.41 6.60
CA VAL A 268 -3.58 24.83 6.36
C VAL A 268 -4.09 25.70 7.49
N ILE A 269 -3.24 26.62 7.94
CA ILE A 269 -3.61 27.62 8.97
C ILE A 269 -3.98 28.91 8.24
N VAL A 270 -5.23 29.33 8.40
CA VAL A 270 -5.68 30.68 8.03
C VAL A 270 -5.48 31.58 9.24
N PRO A 271 -4.65 32.64 9.15
CA PRO A 271 -4.39 33.55 10.24
C PRO A 271 -5.68 34.26 10.71
N ARG A 272 -5.68 34.69 11.98
CA ARG A 272 -6.74 35.54 12.49
C ARG A 272 -6.77 36.89 11.74
N ILE A 273 -7.96 37.38 11.45
CA ILE A 273 -8.17 38.68 10.81
C ILE A 273 -8.00 39.81 11.82
N SER A 274 -8.41 39.62 13.06
CA SER A 274 -8.35 40.63 14.13
C SER A 274 -8.06 39.98 15.51
N ARG A 275 -7.88 40.80 16.53
CA ARG A 275 -7.64 40.33 17.91
C ARG A 275 -8.84 39.56 18.49
N SER A 276 -10.06 39.82 18.00
CA SER A 276 -11.30 39.14 18.41
C SER A 276 -11.55 37.80 17.70
N HIS A 277 -10.74 37.45 16.70
CA HIS A 277 -10.89 36.21 15.95
C HIS A 277 -9.73 35.26 16.22
N SER A 278 -10.01 33.97 16.32
CA SER A 278 -8.98 32.94 16.38
C SER A 278 -8.51 32.52 14.97
N SER A 279 -7.26 32.09 14.86
CA SER A 279 -6.81 31.42 13.63
C SER A 279 -7.55 30.08 13.47
N LYS A 280 -7.92 29.73 12.25
CA LYS A 280 -8.57 28.46 11.92
C LYS A 280 -7.59 27.54 11.19
N ARG A 281 -7.58 26.26 11.55
CA ARG A 281 -6.82 25.23 10.82
C ARG A 281 -7.81 24.35 10.05
N TYR A 282 -7.56 24.20 8.75
CA TYR A 282 -8.36 23.37 7.86
C TYR A 282 -7.67 22.02 7.67
N PRO A 283 -8.34 20.89 7.94
CA PRO A 283 -7.73 19.56 7.94
C PRO A 283 -7.78 18.92 6.54
N ILE A 284 -7.23 19.60 5.53
CA ILE A 284 -7.32 19.22 4.11
C ILE A 284 -7.02 17.74 3.85
N PRO A 285 -5.94 17.12 4.40
CA PRO A 285 -5.64 15.72 4.12
C PRO A 285 -6.78 14.77 4.50
N PHE A 286 -7.45 15.03 5.62
CA PHE A 286 -8.49 14.16 6.16
C PHE A 286 -9.81 14.32 5.43
N ASP A 287 -10.19 15.57 5.08
CA ASP A 287 -11.41 15.83 4.30
C ASP A 287 -11.25 15.30 2.87
N LEU A 288 -10.08 15.48 2.25
CA LEU A 288 -9.77 14.95 0.94
C LEU A 288 -9.80 13.41 0.90
N HIS A 289 -9.27 12.75 1.94
CA HIS A 289 -9.28 11.30 2.05
C HIS A 289 -10.69 10.73 1.89
N HIS A 290 -11.67 11.33 2.56
CA HIS A 290 -13.06 10.88 2.52
C HIS A 290 -13.60 10.83 1.08
N PHE A 291 -13.39 11.90 0.30
CA PHE A 291 -13.83 11.96 -1.10
C PHE A 291 -13.10 10.93 -1.96
N LEU A 292 -11.80 10.81 -1.82
CA LEU A 292 -11.00 9.88 -2.63
C LEU A 292 -11.46 8.44 -2.44
N VAL A 293 -11.71 8.02 -1.21
CA VAL A 293 -12.21 6.66 -0.93
C VAL A 293 -13.61 6.44 -1.53
N GLN A 294 -14.49 7.43 -1.45
CA GLN A 294 -15.82 7.35 -2.07
C GLN A 294 -15.78 7.27 -3.60
N MET A 295 -14.78 7.88 -4.24
CA MET A 295 -14.56 7.76 -5.69
C MET A 295 -14.07 6.38 -6.14
N GLY A 296 -13.61 5.53 -5.21
CA GLY A 296 -13.03 4.22 -5.50
C GLY A 296 -11.51 4.17 -5.44
N TRP A 297 -10.86 5.19 -4.88
CA TRP A 297 -9.46 5.11 -4.54
C TRP A 297 -9.27 4.26 -3.27
N GLU A 298 -8.44 3.23 -3.35
CA GLU A 298 -8.02 2.40 -2.22
C GLU A 298 -6.85 3.08 -1.52
N PHE A 299 -6.99 3.38 -0.23
CA PHE A 299 -5.89 3.92 0.57
C PHE A 299 -4.86 2.83 0.83
N ILE A 300 -3.61 3.09 0.47
CA ILE A 300 -2.51 2.12 0.60
C ILE A 300 -1.60 2.47 1.76
N ASP A 301 -1.16 3.74 1.84
CA ASP A 301 -0.22 4.18 2.88
C ASP A 301 -0.23 5.69 3.04
N ASP A 302 0.37 6.17 4.15
CA ASP A 302 0.72 7.56 4.39
C ASP A 302 2.24 7.70 4.59
N ILE A 303 2.86 8.51 3.76
CA ILE A 303 4.26 8.86 3.90
C ILE A 303 4.33 10.26 4.49
N ILE A 304 5.14 10.43 5.53
CA ILE A 304 5.36 11.73 6.18
C ILE A 304 6.63 12.35 5.61
N TRP A 305 6.47 13.40 4.83
CA TRP A 305 7.61 14.23 4.46
C TRP A 305 7.96 15.16 5.62
N GLU A 306 9.03 14.85 6.33
CA GLU A 306 9.58 15.66 7.41
C GLU A 306 10.61 16.64 6.87
N LYS A 307 10.43 17.91 7.19
CA LYS A 307 11.34 19.00 6.83
C LYS A 307 12.22 19.36 8.03
N PRO A 308 13.52 19.61 7.85
CA PRO A 308 14.33 20.14 8.92
C PRO A 308 13.70 21.43 9.51
N GLU A 309 13.59 21.52 10.83
CA GLU A 309 12.88 22.62 11.48
C GLU A 309 13.41 24.00 11.07
N TYR A 310 14.73 24.13 10.92
CA TYR A 310 15.37 25.38 10.48
C TYR A 310 14.95 25.84 9.07
N SER A 311 14.47 24.93 8.25
CA SER A 311 14.04 25.19 6.86
C SER A 311 12.60 25.67 6.75
N VAL A 312 11.83 25.56 7.84
CA VAL A 312 10.42 25.90 7.88
C VAL A 312 10.25 27.24 8.62
N LYS A 313 9.44 28.13 8.00
CA LYS A 313 9.13 29.41 8.67
C LYS A 313 8.49 29.16 10.03
N ASN A 314 9.12 29.66 11.08
CA ASN A 314 8.56 29.56 12.43
C ASN A 314 7.24 30.35 12.52
N ARG A 315 6.14 29.64 12.64
CA ARG A 315 4.77 30.21 12.76
C ARG A 315 4.34 30.42 14.19
N ILE A 316 5.13 29.95 15.16
CA ILE A 316 4.82 30.06 16.59
C ILE A 316 5.07 31.49 17.06
N GLY A 317 5.96 32.23 16.40
CA GLY A 317 6.39 33.57 16.81
C GLY A 317 7.09 33.56 18.17
N GLY A 318 7.59 34.69 18.62
CA GLY A 318 8.24 34.84 19.93
C GLY A 318 7.28 34.83 21.11
N PHE A 319 6.06 34.31 20.96
CA PHE A 319 5.06 34.34 22.03
C PHE A 319 5.30 33.23 23.03
N GLN A 320 5.54 33.61 24.29
CA GLN A 320 5.59 32.70 25.45
C GLN A 320 4.28 31.92 25.67
N GLN A 321 3.19 32.33 25.01
CA GLN A 321 1.87 31.71 25.16
C GLN A 321 1.81 30.23 24.74
N HIS A 322 2.63 29.80 23.79
CA HIS A 322 2.65 28.38 23.36
C HIS A 322 3.16 27.43 24.47
N ARG A 323 3.83 27.95 25.51
CA ARG A 323 4.28 27.19 26.70
C ARG A 323 3.18 27.00 27.75
N LYS A 324 2.06 27.68 27.62
CA LYS A 324 0.94 27.56 28.55
C LYS A 324 0.05 26.40 28.17
N PRO A 325 -0.50 25.65 29.15
CA PRO A 325 -1.54 24.68 28.88
C PRO A 325 -2.66 25.28 28.02
N LEU A 326 -3.24 24.51 27.10
CA LEU A 326 -4.27 24.91 26.15
C LEU A 326 -3.84 25.93 25.07
N ALA A 327 -2.67 26.55 25.20
CA ALA A 327 -2.13 27.48 24.21
C ALA A 327 -0.99 26.88 23.38
N TYR A 328 -0.69 25.61 23.55
CA TYR A 328 0.36 24.91 22.79
C TYR A 328 0.02 24.84 21.30
N LYS A 329 0.94 25.31 20.48
CA LYS A 329 0.85 25.27 19.01
C LYS A 329 2.20 24.84 18.44
N PRO A 330 2.34 23.59 18.02
CA PRO A 330 3.60 23.13 17.43
C PRO A 330 3.86 23.78 16.08
N ASN A 331 5.13 23.92 15.72
CA ASN A 331 5.50 24.27 14.35
C ASN A 331 5.26 23.07 13.42
N SER A 332 4.55 23.26 12.33
CA SER A 332 4.29 22.19 11.39
C SER A 332 5.48 22.00 10.46
N ILE A 333 6.27 20.98 10.71
CA ILE A 333 7.46 20.63 9.90
C ILE A 333 7.17 19.48 8.92
N THR A 334 5.98 18.92 8.94
CA THR A 334 5.61 17.76 8.15
C THR A 334 4.53 18.09 7.09
N GLU A 335 4.58 17.34 5.99
CA GLU A 335 3.49 17.20 5.03
C GLU A 335 3.16 15.72 4.83
N TYR A 336 1.94 15.42 4.40
CA TYR A 336 1.51 14.07 4.06
C TYR A 336 1.70 13.82 2.57
N LEU A 337 2.22 12.64 2.23
CA LEU A 337 2.14 12.06 0.90
C LEU A 337 1.15 10.90 1.02
N MET A 338 -0.10 11.18 0.71
CA MET A 338 -1.17 10.20 0.81
C MET A 338 -1.18 9.32 -0.43
N VAL A 339 -0.94 8.02 -0.25
CA VAL A 339 -0.80 7.05 -1.33
C VAL A 339 -2.11 6.31 -1.55
N TYR A 340 -2.63 6.38 -2.76
CA TYR A 340 -3.84 5.70 -3.18
C TYR A 340 -3.58 4.84 -4.41
N ARG A 341 -4.36 3.78 -4.54
CA ARG A 341 -4.41 2.90 -5.70
C ARG A 341 -5.80 2.96 -6.32
N LYS A 342 -5.90 3.03 -7.64
CA LYS A 342 -7.20 2.86 -8.31
C LYS A 342 -7.72 1.47 -8.00
N GLN A 343 -8.95 1.39 -7.47
CA GLN A 343 -9.56 0.14 -7.04
C GLN A 343 -9.58 -0.90 -8.15
N THR A 344 -9.18 -2.11 -7.81
CA THR A 344 -9.15 -3.25 -8.70
C THR A 344 -9.32 -4.55 -7.92
N GLU A 345 -9.87 -5.57 -8.54
CA GLU A 345 -9.91 -6.93 -8.00
C GLU A 345 -8.57 -7.66 -8.12
N ARG A 346 -7.60 -7.07 -8.84
CA ARG A 346 -6.30 -7.68 -9.09
C ARG A 346 -5.31 -7.37 -7.97
N LEU A 347 -4.42 -8.31 -7.69
CA LEU A 347 -3.30 -8.09 -6.77
C LEU A 347 -2.31 -7.07 -7.33
N ILE A 348 -1.50 -6.47 -6.47
CA ILE A 348 -0.44 -5.52 -6.89
C ILE A 348 0.51 -6.18 -7.88
N ASP A 349 0.86 -7.44 -7.66
CA ASP A 349 1.75 -8.22 -8.54
C ASP A 349 1.24 -8.34 -9.98
N TRP A 350 -0.08 -8.18 -10.21
CA TRP A 350 -0.61 -8.17 -11.56
C TRP A 350 0.01 -7.06 -12.42
N ASN A 351 0.27 -5.89 -11.84
CA ASN A 351 0.91 -4.79 -12.56
C ASN A 351 2.33 -5.17 -13.02
N ILE A 352 3.07 -5.95 -12.21
CA ILE A 352 4.42 -6.42 -12.56
C ILE A 352 4.37 -7.28 -13.82
N HIS A 353 3.38 -8.16 -13.94
CA HIS A 353 3.23 -9.06 -15.08
C HIS A 353 2.80 -8.39 -16.40
N GLN A 354 2.57 -7.07 -16.38
CA GLN A 354 2.25 -6.30 -17.60
C GLN A 354 3.52 -5.81 -18.31
N TYR A 355 4.70 -5.99 -17.73
CA TYR A 355 5.98 -5.54 -18.25
C TYR A 355 6.90 -6.73 -18.55
N ASP A 356 7.82 -6.54 -19.50
CA ASP A 356 8.88 -7.49 -19.77
C ASP A 356 9.93 -7.50 -18.65
N SER A 357 10.72 -8.59 -18.60
CA SER A 357 11.73 -8.78 -17.55
C SER A 357 12.85 -7.74 -17.58
N GLU A 358 13.16 -7.18 -18.75
CA GLU A 358 14.20 -6.14 -18.90
C GLU A 358 13.72 -4.84 -18.27
N THR A 359 12.51 -4.39 -18.60
CA THR A 359 11.87 -3.20 -18.01
C THR A 359 11.74 -3.35 -16.49
N ILE A 360 11.30 -4.51 -15.99
CA ILE A 360 11.21 -4.77 -14.55
C ILE A 360 12.57 -4.63 -13.89
N ASN A 361 13.60 -5.26 -14.42
CA ASN A 361 14.96 -5.22 -13.85
C ASN A 361 15.58 -3.81 -13.93
N ALA A 362 15.39 -3.11 -15.04
CA ALA A 362 15.88 -1.76 -15.23
C ALA A 362 15.18 -0.71 -14.33
N SER A 363 13.96 -1.02 -13.87
CA SER A 363 13.15 -0.15 -13.00
C SER A 363 13.33 -0.42 -11.51
N LYS A 364 14.09 -1.45 -11.13
CA LYS A 364 14.35 -1.76 -9.70
C LYS A 364 14.99 -0.58 -9.00
N VAL A 365 14.48 -0.26 -7.83
CA VAL A 365 15.10 0.72 -6.94
C VAL A 365 16.46 0.18 -6.50
N LYS A 366 17.49 1.02 -6.59
CA LYS A 366 18.86 0.66 -6.20
C LYS A 366 18.99 0.57 -4.67
N ASP A 367 20.14 0.05 -4.22
CA ASP A 367 20.47 0.01 -2.80
C ASP A 367 20.30 1.38 -2.12
N GLY A 368 19.88 1.38 -0.84
CA GLY A 368 19.68 2.59 -0.05
C GLY A 368 18.27 3.19 -0.16
N PHE A 369 17.28 2.43 -0.63
CA PHE A 369 15.87 2.87 -0.59
C PHE A 369 15.35 3.01 0.86
N GLU A 370 14.34 3.86 1.05
CA GLU A 370 13.69 4.08 2.34
C GLU A 370 12.90 2.84 2.76
N THR A 371 13.06 2.46 4.02
CA THR A 371 12.37 1.31 4.63
C THR A 371 11.27 1.70 5.61
N ASN A 372 11.12 3.00 5.87
CA ASN A 372 10.09 3.55 6.74
C ASN A 372 9.31 4.65 6.02
N ASN A 373 8.16 5.02 6.57
CA ASN A 373 7.27 6.02 5.98
C ASN A 373 7.55 7.47 6.44
N VAL A 374 8.67 7.74 7.13
CA VAL A 374 9.07 9.10 7.49
C VAL A 374 10.30 9.49 6.69
N TRP A 375 10.11 10.38 5.70
CA TRP A 375 11.15 10.81 4.80
C TRP A 375 11.67 12.19 5.16
N GLN A 376 12.92 12.26 5.59
CA GLN A 376 13.59 13.54 5.90
C GLN A 376 14.19 14.13 4.63
N ILE A 377 13.50 15.12 4.04
CA ILE A 377 13.92 15.77 2.80
C ILE A 377 13.89 17.29 2.97
N CYS A 378 14.98 17.97 2.64
CA CYS A 378 15.05 19.43 2.67
C CYS A 378 14.12 20.04 1.61
N PRO A 379 13.24 21.00 1.98
CA PRO A 379 12.44 21.72 1.00
C PRO A 379 13.33 22.55 0.10
N LYS A 380 12.91 22.70 -1.16
CA LYS A 380 13.58 23.58 -2.12
C LYS A 380 12.82 24.90 -2.20
N SER A 381 13.54 26.00 -2.27
CA SER A 381 12.99 27.32 -2.60
C SER A 381 13.30 27.71 -4.03
N ASP A 382 12.34 28.33 -4.69
CA ASP A 382 12.52 28.92 -6.03
C ASP A 382 12.07 30.39 -5.98
N LYS A 383 12.73 31.24 -6.79
CA LYS A 383 12.48 32.69 -6.81
C LYS A 383 11.12 33.04 -7.43
N ILE A 384 10.63 32.21 -8.34
CA ILE A 384 9.40 32.45 -9.11
C ILE A 384 8.23 31.65 -8.54
N HIS A 385 8.47 30.38 -8.18
CA HIS A 385 7.46 29.51 -7.63
C HIS A 385 7.77 29.15 -6.17
N SER A 386 6.98 29.64 -5.25
CA SER A 386 7.25 29.55 -3.80
C SER A 386 6.98 28.19 -3.16
N ALA A 387 6.45 27.21 -3.92
CA ALA A 387 6.08 25.88 -3.45
C ALA A 387 6.55 24.81 -4.45
N VAL A 388 7.86 24.63 -4.55
CA VAL A 388 8.49 23.71 -5.51
C VAL A 388 8.77 22.38 -4.82
N PHE A 389 8.45 21.27 -5.45
CA PHE A 389 8.91 19.97 -5.00
C PHE A 389 10.44 19.88 -4.97
N PRO A 390 11.03 19.32 -3.92
CA PRO A 390 12.42 18.85 -3.98
C PRO A 390 12.56 17.77 -5.08
N VAL A 391 13.64 17.82 -5.83
CA VAL A 391 13.95 16.81 -6.85
C VAL A 391 14.00 15.41 -6.23
N GLU A 392 14.64 15.29 -5.06
CA GLU A 392 14.73 14.03 -4.31
C GLU A 392 13.36 13.43 -3.99
N LEU A 393 12.39 14.25 -3.59
CA LEU A 393 11.03 13.78 -3.34
C LEU A 393 10.38 13.21 -4.62
N CYS A 394 10.52 13.94 -5.74
CA CYS A 394 10.02 13.48 -7.03
C CYS A 394 10.72 12.19 -7.48
N GLN A 395 12.04 12.08 -7.28
CA GLN A 395 12.82 10.88 -7.63
C GLN A 395 12.28 9.66 -6.88
N ARG A 396 12.17 9.72 -5.56
CA ARG A 396 11.64 8.62 -4.73
C ARG A 396 10.26 8.19 -5.18
N ILE A 397 9.34 9.14 -5.38
CA ILE A 397 7.97 8.83 -5.83
C ILE A 397 7.96 8.16 -7.20
N VAL A 398 8.70 8.70 -8.17
CA VAL A 398 8.74 8.16 -9.53
C VAL A 398 9.37 6.77 -9.54
N GLU A 399 10.46 6.55 -8.81
CA GLU A 399 11.14 5.25 -8.74
C GLU A 399 10.32 4.19 -8.03
N TYR A 400 9.62 4.52 -6.94
CA TYR A 400 8.88 3.53 -6.14
C TYR A 400 7.51 3.17 -6.74
N TYR A 401 6.91 4.05 -7.55
CA TYR A 401 5.53 3.88 -8.00
C TYR A 401 5.35 3.82 -9.53
N SER A 402 6.45 3.78 -10.31
CA SER A 402 6.38 3.66 -11.77
C SER A 402 7.52 2.85 -12.36
N TYR A 403 7.27 2.27 -13.52
CA TYR A 403 8.29 1.61 -14.36
C TYR A 403 8.87 2.57 -15.38
N LYS A 404 10.06 2.28 -15.92
CA LYS A 404 10.61 2.99 -17.10
C LYS A 404 9.63 2.91 -18.26
N GLY A 405 9.45 4.03 -18.97
CA GLY A 405 8.45 4.13 -20.04
C GLY A 405 7.06 4.58 -19.60
N ASP A 406 6.71 4.46 -18.31
CA ASP A 406 5.42 4.90 -17.76
C ASP A 406 5.16 6.40 -17.98
N LEU A 407 3.89 6.78 -18.04
CA LEU A 407 3.43 8.17 -18.07
C LEU A 407 3.14 8.65 -16.63
N VAL A 408 3.87 9.67 -16.21
CA VAL A 408 3.69 10.35 -14.91
C VAL A 408 2.93 11.66 -15.14
N PHE A 409 1.90 11.91 -14.31
CA PHE A 409 1.01 13.07 -14.44
C PHE A 409 1.07 13.98 -13.21
N ASP A 410 1.03 15.29 -13.45
CA ASP A 410 0.76 16.30 -12.42
C ASP A 410 -0.31 17.29 -12.92
N PRO A 411 -1.51 17.26 -12.33
CA PRO A 411 -2.60 18.18 -12.66
C PRO A 411 -2.30 19.66 -12.30
N PHE A 412 -1.27 19.91 -11.48
CA PHE A 412 -0.90 21.25 -10.99
C PHE A 412 0.62 21.46 -11.17
N GLY A 413 1.08 21.41 -12.41
CA GLY A 413 2.49 21.28 -12.80
C GLY A 413 3.47 22.30 -12.21
N GLY A 414 3.02 23.51 -11.86
CA GLY A 414 3.80 24.54 -11.20
C GLY A 414 5.10 24.87 -11.93
N SER A 415 6.25 24.54 -11.32
CA SER A 415 7.57 24.74 -11.94
C SER A 415 8.02 23.56 -12.83
N GLY A 416 7.21 22.51 -12.96
CA GLY A 416 7.52 21.33 -13.78
C GLY A 416 8.62 20.42 -13.23
N THR A 417 8.89 20.45 -11.94
CA THR A 417 9.95 19.62 -11.33
C THR A 417 9.67 18.14 -11.52
N LEU A 418 8.42 17.70 -11.31
CA LEU A 418 8.05 16.30 -11.52
C LEU A 418 8.31 15.85 -12.95
N GLY A 419 7.92 16.64 -13.95
CA GLY A 419 8.12 16.30 -15.36
C GLY A 419 9.58 16.13 -15.72
N ARG A 420 10.45 17.09 -15.31
CA ARG A 420 11.90 16.98 -15.53
C ARG A 420 12.49 15.76 -14.83
N THR A 421 12.08 15.48 -13.60
CA THR A 421 12.56 14.32 -12.86
C THR A 421 12.08 13.01 -13.50
N ALA A 422 10.82 12.92 -13.91
CA ALA A 422 10.31 11.74 -14.60
C ALA A 422 11.11 11.45 -15.88
N LYS A 423 11.37 12.49 -16.68
CA LYS A 423 12.16 12.38 -17.91
C LYS A 423 13.61 11.93 -17.65
N SER A 424 14.28 12.48 -16.62
CA SER A 424 15.64 12.06 -16.26
C SER A 424 15.72 10.61 -15.77
N LEU A 425 14.59 10.06 -15.31
CA LEU A 425 14.45 8.66 -14.88
C LEU A 425 13.86 7.75 -15.97
N GLU A 426 13.85 8.18 -17.23
CA GLU A 426 13.34 7.43 -18.38
C GLU A 426 11.83 7.13 -18.29
N ARG A 427 11.05 8.01 -17.64
CA ARG A 427 9.59 8.03 -17.71
C ARG A 427 9.13 9.17 -18.59
N SER A 428 7.95 9.02 -19.20
CA SER A 428 7.29 10.13 -19.88
C SER A 428 6.48 10.93 -18.87
N PHE A 429 6.18 12.19 -19.18
CA PHE A 429 5.35 13.02 -18.32
C PHE A 429 4.25 13.75 -19.09
N PHE A 430 3.18 14.05 -18.38
CA PHE A 430 2.08 14.89 -18.79
C PHE A 430 1.80 15.89 -17.67
N LEU A 431 1.79 17.19 -17.95
CA LEU A 431 1.56 18.22 -16.96
C LEU A 431 0.46 19.17 -17.44
N THR A 432 -0.37 19.63 -16.52
CA THR A 432 -1.28 20.76 -16.76
C THR A 432 -0.92 21.91 -15.83
N GLU A 433 -0.98 23.15 -16.34
CA GLU A 433 -0.74 24.35 -15.54
C GLU A 433 -1.68 25.48 -16.00
N LYS A 434 -2.47 25.96 -15.07
CA LYS A 434 -3.48 26.99 -15.36
C LYS A 434 -2.85 28.38 -15.47
N GLU A 435 -1.85 28.69 -14.63
CA GLU A 435 -1.23 30.00 -14.55
C GLU A 435 -0.21 30.22 -15.68
N PRO A 436 -0.43 31.14 -16.62
CA PRO A 436 0.46 31.37 -17.76
C PRO A 436 1.91 31.70 -17.35
N LYS A 437 2.10 32.39 -16.22
CA LYS A 437 3.44 32.74 -15.73
C LYS A 437 4.29 31.51 -15.38
N TYR A 438 3.67 30.45 -14.83
CA TYR A 438 4.38 29.22 -14.48
C TYR A 438 4.59 28.35 -15.72
N PHE A 439 3.65 28.35 -16.63
CA PHE A 439 3.79 27.69 -17.92
C PHE A 439 4.98 28.27 -18.72
N GLU A 440 5.08 29.60 -18.84
CA GLU A 440 6.22 30.25 -19.50
C GLU A 440 7.55 30.05 -18.75
N TYR A 441 7.49 29.98 -17.42
CA TYR A 441 8.64 29.64 -16.61
C TYR A 441 9.16 28.23 -16.90
N MET A 442 8.29 27.24 -17.02
CA MET A 442 8.65 25.88 -17.43
C MET A 442 9.32 25.85 -18.80
N LYS A 443 8.82 26.59 -19.79
CA LYS A 443 9.47 26.73 -21.11
C LYS A 443 10.90 27.28 -21.00
N THR A 444 11.06 28.29 -20.17
CA THR A 444 12.39 28.93 -19.97
C THR A 444 13.37 27.96 -19.30
N LEU A 445 12.93 27.19 -18.34
CA LEU A 445 13.77 26.18 -17.70
C LEU A 445 14.17 25.06 -18.68
N GLN A 446 13.22 24.59 -19.49
CA GLN A 446 13.48 23.56 -20.49
C GLN A 446 14.46 24.05 -21.57
N ALA A 447 14.35 25.28 -22.04
CA ALA A 447 15.26 25.85 -23.04
C ALA A 447 16.71 25.92 -22.54
N LYS A 448 16.93 26.06 -21.24
CA LYS A 448 18.28 26.11 -20.63
C LYS A 448 18.90 24.72 -20.43
N SER A 449 18.12 23.67 -20.39
CA SER A 449 18.60 22.29 -20.12
C SER A 449 18.86 21.46 -21.38
N ASN A 450 18.59 22.00 -22.58
CA ASN A 450 18.33 21.24 -23.80
C ASN A 450 19.56 20.82 -24.63
N VAL A 451 20.74 20.59 -24.10
CA VAL A 451 21.82 20.15 -24.99
C VAL A 451 21.96 18.61 -25.06
N PHE A 452 21.37 17.80 -24.13
CA PHE A 452 21.61 16.36 -24.09
C PHE A 452 20.40 15.47 -23.66
N GLU A 453 19.17 15.97 -23.67
CA GLU A 453 18.03 15.17 -23.17
C GLU A 453 17.21 14.48 -24.27
N ASN A 454 16.89 13.22 -24.06
CA ASN A 454 16.07 12.40 -24.93
C ASN A 454 14.63 12.94 -25.09
N GLY A 455 14.30 13.36 -26.31
CA GLY A 455 12.94 13.76 -26.73
C GLY A 455 12.58 15.22 -26.45
N VAL A 456 11.82 15.82 -27.38
CA VAL A 456 11.36 17.22 -27.32
C VAL A 456 10.15 17.30 -26.39
N THR A 457 10.19 18.25 -25.43
CA THR A 457 9.01 18.59 -24.62
C THR A 457 8.10 19.52 -25.43
N LYS A 458 6.83 19.19 -25.53
CA LYS A 458 5.82 20.03 -26.19
C LYS A 458 5.11 20.89 -25.16
N PHE A 459 5.00 22.19 -25.47
CA PHE A 459 4.25 23.15 -24.69
C PHE A 459 3.07 23.63 -25.53
N LEU A 460 1.86 23.30 -25.12
CA LEU A 460 0.64 23.52 -25.89
C LEU A 460 -0.36 24.36 -25.11
N SER A 461 -1.08 25.23 -25.79
CA SER A 461 -2.35 25.77 -25.28
C SER A 461 -3.40 24.69 -25.27
N LEU A 462 -4.53 24.93 -24.58
CA LEU A 462 -5.66 23.98 -24.58
C LEU A 462 -6.17 23.70 -26.00
N GLU A 463 -6.24 24.71 -26.86
CA GLU A 463 -6.71 24.55 -28.25
C GLU A 463 -5.72 23.75 -29.11
N GLU A 464 -4.42 23.99 -28.97
CA GLU A 464 -3.40 23.19 -29.65
C GLU A 464 -3.41 21.73 -29.18
N PHE A 465 -3.65 21.51 -27.88
CA PHE A 465 -3.78 20.16 -27.34
C PHE A 465 -5.00 19.43 -27.91
N LYS A 466 -6.19 20.06 -27.95
CA LYS A 466 -7.38 19.52 -28.59
C LYS A 466 -7.11 19.07 -30.03
N ASN A 467 -6.46 19.94 -30.81
CA ASN A 467 -6.14 19.65 -32.20
C ASN A 467 -5.11 18.51 -32.36
N SER A 468 -4.31 18.23 -31.35
CA SER A 468 -3.36 17.10 -31.38
C SER A 468 -3.98 15.74 -31.06
N VAL A 469 -5.21 15.74 -30.54
CA VAL A 469 -5.99 14.54 -30.19
C VAL A 469 -6.90 14.09 -31.34
N LEU A 470 -7.32 15.03 -32.17
CA LEU A 470 -8.13 14.79 -33.37
C LEU A 470 -7.26 14.32 -34.54
#